data_4d8a88759f954aa7aae95bf23824c0e9
#
_entry.id   4d8a88759f954aa7aae95bf23824c0e9
#
_cell.length_a   1.000
_cell.length_b   1.000
_cell.length_c   1.000
_cell.angle_alpha   90.00
_cell.angle_beta   90.00
_cell.angle_gamma   90.00
#
_symmetry.space_group_name_H-M   'P 1'
#
loop_
_entity.id
_entity.type
_entity.pdbx_description
1 polymer ?
#
loop_
_entity_poly.entity_id
_entity_poly.type
_entity_poly.pdbx_seq_one_letter_code
_entity_poly.pdbx_strand_id
1 'polypeptide(L)'
;MAEYQALLDKVQTIVTAMGYHIEMRLTGATYVFTIFDNETRACYIQIGQSTGTIVIGKTRHKQELEDHDTIDIGWLSTEPSYQGQGLALLLIIYSICYLKQQLPDINYITLDDDSDRNDKIEKNIYDSLGFAFRDDVQMDISNTKKLNLSGPEKQLLLDVEFIRRANLQLDTKFSGNGGKRKTRKRRKSRKSRKTRKRRKSRKSRKNRKSKKN
;
A
#
# COMPACT_ATOMS: atom_id res chain seq x y z
N MET A 1 0.73 -22.01 -8.02
CA MET A 1 -0.09 -21.34 -9.08
C MET A 1 -1.56 -21.25 -8.70
N ALA A 2 -2.21 -22.34 -8.24
CA ALA A 2 -3.62 -22.30 -7.84
C ALA A 2 -3.95 -21.24 -6.76
N GLU A 3 -3.05 -21.02 -5.81
CA GLU A 3 -3.21 -20.03 -4.74
C GLU A 3 -3.20 -18.58 -5.25
N TYR A 4 -2.38 -18.28 -6.27
CA TYR A 4 -2.37 -16.97 -6.93
C TYR A 4 -3.66 -16.73 -7.71
N GLN A 5 -4.23 -17.79 -8.35
CA GLN A 5 -5.54 -17.67 -8.98
C GLN A 5 -6.64 -17.39 -7.95
N ALA A 6 -6.63 -18.11 -6.83
CA ALA A 6 -7.60 -17.87 -5.76
C ALA A 6 -7.54 -16.44 -5.19
N LEU A 7 -6.33 -15.86 -5.07
CA LEU A 7 -6.17 -14.46 -4.69
C LEU A 7 -6.70 -13.49 -5.75
N LEU A 8 -6.44 -13.77 -7.04
CA LEU A 8 -6.97 -12.97 -8.15
C LEU A 8 -8.50 -12.93 -8.11
N ASP A 9 -9.14 -14.09 -8.02
CA ASP A 9 -10.60 -14.23 -7.98
C ASP A 9 -11.19 -13.51 -6.77
N LYS A 10 -10.52 -13.62 -5.62
CA LYS A 10 -10.92 -12.92 -4.39
C LYS A 10 -10.86 -11.40 -4.55
N VAL A 11 -9.76 -10.86 -5.12
CA VAL A 11 -9.63 -9.42 -5.38
C VAL A 11 -10.69 -8.96 -6.38
N GLN A 12 -10.88 -9.70 -7.47
CA GLN A 12 -11.90 -9.39 -8.48
C GLN A 12 -13.28 -9.32 -7.87
N THR A 13 -13.63 -10.28 -7.01
CA THR A 13 -14.91 -10.31 -6.28
C THR A 13 -15.09 -9.07 -5.40
N ILE A 14 -14.05 -8.69 -4.65
CA ILE A 14 -14.09 -7.49 -3.79
C ILE A 14 -14.28 -6.23 -4.62
N VAL A 15 -13.48 -6.07 -5.69
CA VAL A 15 -13.53 -4.90 -6.58
C VAL A 15 -14.91 -4.74 -7.19
N THR A 16 -15.49 -5.84 -7.71
CA THR A 16 -16.83 -5.86 -8.30
C THR A 16 -17.90 -5.53 -7.25
N ALA A 17 -17.80 -6.10 -6.04
CA ALA A 17 -18.73 -5.80 -4.94
C ALA A 17 -18.67 -4.34 -4.47
N MET A 18 -17.54 -3.67 -4.68
CA MET A 18 -17.39 -2.23 -4.43
C MET A 18 -17.96 -1.35 -5.56
N GLY A 19 -18.37 -1.94 -6.69
CA GLY A 19 -18.86 -1.24 -7.86
C GLY A 19 -17.78 -0.77 -8.83
N TYR A 20 -16.56 -1.32 -8.69
CA TYR A 20 -15.41 -1.00 -9.54
C TYR A 20 -15.10 -2.13 -10.52
N HIS A 21 -14.26 -1.84 -11.52
CA HIS A 21 -13.66 -2.87 -12.38
C HIS A 21 -12.17 -2.61 -12.58
N ILE A 22 -11.44 -3.66 -12.97
CA ILE A 22 -10.00 -3.60 -13.25
C ILE A 22 -9.79 -3.79 -14.74
N GLU A 23 -9.01 -2.90 -15.34
CA GLU A 23 -8.49 -3.05 -16.69
C GLU A 23 -6.97 -3.22 -16.64
N MET A 24 -6.45 -4.00 -17.60
CA MET A 24 -5.02 -4.14 -17.85
C MET A 24 -4.71 -3.73 -19.27
N ARG A 25 -3.65 -2.95 -19.42
CA ARG A 25 -3.08 -2.56 -20.73
C ARG A 25 -1.59 -2.83 -20.73
N LEU A 26 -1.07 -3.34 -21.84
CA LEU A 26 0.35 -3.46 -22.09
C LEU A 26 0.80 -2.29 -22.98
N THR A 27 1.77 -1.52 -22.49
CA THR A 27 2.33 -0.37 -23.22
C THR A 27 3.84 -0.56 -23.33
N GLY A 28 4.31 -1.03 -24.48
CA GLY A 28 5.69 -1.48 -24.62
C GLY A 28 5.98 -2.68 -23.71
N ALA A 29 6.97 -2.57 -22.83
CA ALA A 29 7.33 -3.57 -21.83
C ALA A 29 6.67 -3.33 -20.46
N THR A 30 5.75 -2.35 -20.35
CA THR A 30 5.13 -1.96 -19.09
C THR A 30 3.67 -2.39 -19.04
N TYR A 31 3.31 -3.12 -18.00
CA TYR A 31 1.93 -3.44 -17.67
C TYR A 31 1.32 -2.29 -16.85
N VAL A 32 0.15 -1.85 -17.26
CA VAL A 32 -0.62 -0.81 -16.54
C VAL A 32 -1.94 -1.43 -16.12
N PHE A 33 -2.13 -1.56 -14.80
CA PHE A 33 -3.41 -2.00 -14.25
C PHE A 33 -4.12 -0.78 -13.67
N THR A 34 -5.42 -0.69 -13.91
CA THR A 34 -6.23 0.45 -13.49
C THR A 34 -7.54 -0.02 -12.90
N ILE A 35 -7.91 0.52 -11.74
CA ILE A 35 -9.25 0.40 -11.18
C ILE A 35 -10.07 1.60 -11.61
N PHE A 36 -11.24 1.35 -12.18
CA PHE A 36 -12.20 2.36 -12.62
C PHE A 36 -13.47 2.35 -11.78
N ASP A 37 -14.00 3.55 -11.50
CA ASP A 37 -15.36 3.82 -11.06
C ASP A 37 -16.13 4.31 -12.30
N ASN A 38 -16.88 3.42 -12.94
CA ASN A 38 -17.39 3.61 -14.28
C ASN A 38 -16.26 3.97 -15.27
N GLU A 39 -16.25 5.18 -15.81
CA GLU A 39 -15.22 5.69 -16.73
C GLU A 39 -14.12 6.48 -16.02
N THR A 40 -14.25 6.70 -14.71
CA THR A 40 -13.31 7.49 -13.92
C THR A 40 -12.21 6.62 -13.37
N ARG A 41 -10.95 6.95 -13.66
CA ARG A 41 -9.80 6.29 -13.07
C ARG A 41 -9.72 6.58 -11.56
N ALA A 42 -9.81 5.52 -10.74
CA ALA A 42 -9.75 5.63 -9.29
C ALA A 42 -8.35 5.33 -8.74
N CYS A 43 -7.68 4.31 -9.29
CA CYS A 43 -6.33 3.91 -8.88
C CYS A 43 -5.62 3.25 -10.06
N TYR A 44 -4.30 3.45 -10.19
CA TYR A 44 -3.52 2.73 -11.20
C TYR A 44 -2.12 2.40 -10.71
N ILE A 45 -1.53 1.36 -11.30
CA ILE A 45 -0.18 0.88 -11.06
C ILE A 45 0.52 0.61 -12.39
N GLN A 46 1.80 0.95 -12.47
CA GLN A 46 2.67 0.65 -13.61
C GLN A 46 3.76 -0.30 -13.15
N ILE A 47 3.93 -1.39 -13.89
CA ILE A 47 4.84 -2.46 -13.55
C ILE A 47 5.62 -2.88 -14.79
N GLY A 48 6.93 -2.95 -14.66
CA GLY A 48 7.85 -3.43 -15.68
C GLY A 48 8.51 -4.74 -15.31
N GLN A 49 9.10 -5.40 -16.30
CA GLN A 49 10.13 -6.42 -16.06
C GLN A 49 11.47 -5.71 -15.99
N SER A 50 12.30 -6.11 -15.04
CA SER A 50 13.67 -5.63 -14.92
C SER A 50 14.59 -6.75 -14.43
N THR A 51 15.88 -6.52 -14.49
CA THR A 51 16.87 -7.35 -13.78
C THR A 51 17.34 -6.56 -12.58
N GLY A 52 17.12 -7.10 -11.40
CA GLY A 52 17.48 -6.44 -10.13
C GLY A 52 18.40 -7.30 -9.29
N THR A 53 19.30 -6.65 -8.55
CA THR A 53 20.16 -7.32 -7.56
C THR A 53 19.34 -7.60 -6.31
N ILE A 54 19.17 -8.87 -5.96
CA ILE A 54 18.38 -9.33 -4.83
C ILE A 54 19.27 -9.81 -3.70
N VAL A 55 18.88 -9.52 -2.47
CA VAL A 55 19.51 -10.09 -1.27
C VAL A 55 18.87 -11.44 -0.99
N ILE A 56 19.62 -12.54 -1.18
CA ILE A 56 19.07 -13.89 -1.09
C ILE A 56 19.46 -14.63 0.19
N GLY A 57 20.57 -14.27 0.80
CA GLY A 57 21.06 -14.95 1.98
C GLY A 57 22.02 -14.12 2.81
N LYS A 58 22.23 -14.58 4.06
CA LYS A 58 23.21 -13.98 4.97
C LYS A 58 24.09 -15.10 5.50
N THR A 59 25.37 -15.05 5.20
CA THR A 59 26.37 -15.77 5.95
C THR A 59 26.93 -14.88 7.06
N ARG A 60 27.62 -15.49 8.06
CA ARG A 60 28.19 -14.75 9.22
C ARG A 60 29.05 -13.54 8.84
N HIS A 61 29.53 -13.46 7.60
CA HIS A 61 30.48 -12.43 7.15
C HIS A 61 30.20 -11.89 5.76
N LYS A 62 29.18 -12.39 5.05
CA LYS A 62 28.93 -11.98 3.68
C LYS A 62 27.43 -12.01 3.37
N GLN A 63 26.98 -10.97 2.71
CA GLN A 63 25.67 -10.90 2.11
C GLN A 63 25.76 -11.55 0.73
N GLU A 64 24.82 -12.40 0.42
CA GLU A 64 24.71 -13.02 -0.90
C GLU A 64 23.78 -12.15 -1.73
N LEU A 65 24.33 -11.60 -2.80
CA LEU A 65 23.64 -10.77 -3.78
C LEU A 65 23.64 -11.53 -5.09
N GLU A 66 22.47 -11.63 -5.69
CA GLU A 66 22.34 -12.24 -7.02
C GLU A 66 21.45 -11.36 -7.90
N ASP A 67 21.78 -11.30 -9.18
CA ASP A 67 20.94 -10.65 -10.18
C ASP A 67 19.85 -11.64 -10.61
N HIS A 68 18.61 -11.21 -10.48
CA HIS A 68 17.44 -11.98 -10.85
C HIS A 68 16.53 -11.16 -11.77
N ASP A 69 15.80 -11.86 -12.62
CA ASP A 69 14.66 -11.29 -13.29
C ASP A 69 13.58 -10.94 -12.25
N THR A 70 13.15 -9.70 -12.24
CA THR A 70 12.21 -9.16 -11.27
C THR A 70 11.02 -8.51 -11.95
N ILE A 71 9.96 -8.33 -11.20
CA ILE A 71 8.88 -7.41 -11.50
C ILE A 71 9.16 -6.13 -10.72
N ASP A 72 9.25 -5.00 -11.40
CA ASP A 72 9.49 -3.71 -10.78
C ASP A 72 8.23 -2.84 -10.77
N ILE A 73 7.82 -2.39 -9.59
CA ILE A 73 6.70 -1.47 -9.43
C ILE A 73 7.22 -0.04 -9.56
N GLY A 74 7.12 0.52 -10.78
CA GLY A 74 7.62 1.86 -11.06
C GLY A 74 6.70 2.98 -10.58
N TRP A 75 5.38 2.75 -10.52
CA TRP A 75 4.43 3.80 -10.11
C TRP A 75 3.13 3.23 -9.56
N LEU A 76 2.65 3.84 -8.47
CA LEU A 76 1.33 3.55 -7.89
C LEU A 76 0.66 4.86 -7.48
N SER A 77 -0.57 5.09 -7.95
CA SER A 77 -1.31 6.30 -7.60
C SER A 77 -2.79 6.01 -7.36
N THR A 78 -3.35 6.65 -6.34
CA THR A 78 -4.79 6.64 -6.04
C THR A 78 -5.30 8.06 -6.02
N GLU A 79 -6.32 8.34 -6.81
CA GLU A 79 -6.93 9.67 -6.88
C GLU A 79 -7.46 10.11 -5.49
N PRO A 80 -7.32 11.39 -5.12
CA PRO A 80 -7.60 11.86 -3.75
C PRO A 80 -9.01 11.53 -3.24
N SER A 81 -10.02 11.49 -4.12
CA SER A 81 -11.41 11.15 -3.77
C SER A 81 -11.60 9.68 -3.41
N TYR A 82 -10.70 8.80 -3.85
CA TYR A 82 -10.74 7.35 -3.66
C TYR A 82 -9.75 6.84 -2.60
N GLN A 83 -8.94 7.73 -2.02
CA GLN A 83 -7.99 7.35 -0.98
C GLN A 83 -8.66 6.81 0.28
N GLY A 84 -7.97 5.89 0.97
CA GLY A 84 -8.46 5.26 2.20
C GLY A 84 -9.46 4.13 1.99
N GLN A 85 -9.87 3.83 0.75
CA GLN A 85 -10.79 2.74 0.42
C GLN A 85 -10.07 1.39 0.24
N GLY A 86 -8.75 1.38 0.17
CA GLY A 86 -7.95 0.16 0.00
C GLY A 86 -7.68 -0.22 -1.44
N LEU A 87 -8.01 0.64 -2.42
CA LEU A 87 -7.83 0.33 -3.84
C LEU A 87 -6.39 0.04 -4.22
N ALA A 88 -5.44 0.78 -3.64
CA ALA A 88 -4.01 0.50 -3.85
C ALA A 88 -3.62 -0.92 -3.42
N LEU A 89 -4.09 -1.38 -2.26
CA LEU A 89 -3.85 -2.75 -1.79
C LEU A 89 -4.42 -3.79 -2.75
N LEU A 90 -5.67 -3.60 -3.19
CA LEU A 90 -6.32 -4.50 -4.14
C LEU A 90 -5.53 -4.56 -5.45
N LEU A 91 -5.11 -3.41 -5.95
CA LEU A 91 -4.42 -3.32 -7.23
C LEU A 91 -3.01 -3.92 -7.18
N ILE A 92 -2.25 -3.72 -6.10
CA ILE A 92 -0.95 -4.36 -5.91
C ILE A 92 -1.11 -5.90 -5.90
N ILE A 93 -2.02 -6.43 -5.07
CA ILE A 93 -2.20 -7.88 -4.97
C ILE A 93 -2.67 -8.46 -6.32
N TYR A 94 -3.63 -7.80 -6.99
CA TYR A 94 -4.13 -8.23 -8.29
C TYR A 94 -3.01 -8.31 -9.33
N SER A 95 -2.26 -7.22 -9.47
CA SER A 95 -1.21 -7.11 -10.49
C SER A 95 -0.08 -8.12 -10.25
N ILE A 96 0.34 -8.31 -9.01
CA ILE A 96 1.35 -9.30 -8.64
C ILE A 96 0.87 -10.71 -9.00
N CYS A 97 -0.36 -11.08 -8.59
CA CYS A 97 -0.90 -12.41 -8.87
C CYS A 97 -1.08 -12.65 -10.37
N TYR A 98 -1.55 -11.64 -11.10
CA TYR A 98 -1.68 -11.71 -12.56
C TYR A 98 -0.32 -11.94 -13.24
N LEU A 99 0.68 -11.12 -12.89
CA LEU A 99 2.00 -11.22 -13.51
C LEU A 99 2.71 -12.52 -13.13
N LYS A 100 2.58 -13.02 -11.90
CA LYS A 100 3.12 -14.33 -11.51
C LYS A 100 2.56 -15.48 -12.35
N GLN A 101 1.33 -15.36 -12.84
CA GLN A 101 0.75 -16.36 -13.77
C GLN A 101 1.31 -16.23 -15.19
N GLN A 102 1.53 -15.00 -15.65
CA GLN A 102 2.11 -14.75 -16.98
C GLN A 102 3.61 -15.08 -17.02
N LEU A 103 4.30 -14.88 -15.91
CA LEU A 103 5.75 -14.94 -15.73
C LEU A 103 6.08 -15.87 -14.55
N PRO A 104 5.86 -17.19 -14.70
CA PRO A 104 5.97 -18.14 -13.57
C PRO A 104 7.37 -18.23 -12.95
N ASP A 105 8.41 -17.93 -13.72
CA ASP A 105 9.80 -18.01 -13.28
C ASP A 105 10.25 -16.83 -12.44
N ILE A 106 9.53 -15.70 -12.50
CA ILE A 106 9.84 -14.53 -11.68
C ILE A 106 9.38 -14.77 -10.23
N ASN A 107 10.33 -14.69 -9.31
CA ASN A 107 10.11 -14.92 -7.88
C ASN A 107 10.29 -13.69 -7.02
N TYR A 108 10.75 -12.57 -7.56
CA TYR A 108 11.03 -11.36 -6.82
C TYR A 108 10.33 -10.15 -7.42
N ILE A 109 9.93 -9.25 -6.53
CA ILE A 109 9.41 -7.93 -6.88
C ILE A 109 10.27 -6.88 -6.22
N THR A 110 10.55 -5.81 -6.96
CA THR A 110 11.25 -4.63 -6.48
C THR A 110 10.35 -3.40 -6.57
N LEU A 111 10.63 -2.41 -5.77
CA LEU A 111 10.04 -1.08 -5.86
C LEU A 111 10.91 -0.05 -5.13
N ASP A 112 10.82 1.19 -5.54
CA ASP A 112 11.31 2.34 -4.78
C ASP A 112 10.18 2.90 -3.90
N ASP A 113 10.37 2.90 -2.59
CA ASP A 113 9.39 3.42 -1.64
C ASP A 113 9.70 4.90 -1.32
N ASP A 114 9.18 5.78 -2.17
CA ASP A 114 9.24 7.24 -1.98
C ASP A 114 8.22 7.77 -0.97
N SER A 115 7.47 6.89 -0.30
CA SER A 115 6.56 7.33 0.74
C SER A 115 7.36 8.00 1.85
N ASP A 116 6.95 9.24 2.19
CA ASP A 116 7.55 9.98 3.30
C ASP A 116 7.73 9.04 4.50
N ARG A 117 8.98 8.76 4.86
CA ARG A 117 9.38 8.06 6.10
C ARG A 117 9.01 8.93 7.31
N ASN A 118 7.77 9.40 7.31
CA ASN A 118 7.23 10.08 8.48
C ASN A 118 7.11 9.02 9.56
N ASP A 119 7.91 9.14 10.63
CA ASP A 119 7.98 8.29 11.83
C ASP A 119 6.62 7.97 12.48
N LYS A 120 5.52 8.42 11.88
CA LYS A 120 4.14 8.27 12.31
C LYS A 120 3.33 7.24 11.53
N ILE A 121 3.85 6.70 10.43
CA ILE A 121 3.19 5.62 9.67
C ILE A 121 3.81 4.31 10.12
N GLU A 122 3.30 3.74 11.19
CA GLU A 122 3.81 2.50 11.80
C GLU A 122 3.84 1.30 10.84
N LYS A 123 3.06 1.31 9.77
CA LYS A 123 3.11 0.28 8.69
C LYS A 123 2.54 0.86 7.40
N ASN A 124 3.35 0.94 6.38
CA ASN A 124 2.84 1.25 5.05
C ASN A 124 2.22 -0.01 4.38
N ILE A 125 1.63 0.19 3.21
CA ILE A 125 0.96 -0.88 2.46
C ILE A 125 1.94 -1.98 2.05
N TYR A 126 3.17 -1.62 1.70
CA TYR A 126 4.21 -2.53 1.23
C TYR A 126 4.69 -3.44 2.37
N ASP A 127 5.00 -2.87 3.55
CA ASP A 127 5.42 -3.64 4.74
C ASP A 127 4.35 -4.67 5.14
N SER A 128 3.07 -4.30 5.01
CA SER A 128 1.97 -5.20 5.32
C SER A 128 1.89 -6.43 4.42
N LEU A 129 2.41 -6.33 3.19
CA LEU A 129 2.50 -7.43 2.22
C LEU A 129 3.80 -8.21 2.34
N GLY A 130 4.79 -7.71 3.09
CA GLY A 130 6.07 -8.38 3.31
C GLY A 130 7.24 -7.81 2.53
N PHE A 131 7.06 -6.67 1.88
CA PHE A 131 8.21 -5.94 1.33
C PHE A 131 9.15 -5.53 2.45
N ALA A 132 10.43 -5.71 2.24
CA ALA A 132 11.47 -5.28 3.16
C ALA A 132 12.48 -4.41 2.42
N PHE A 133 13.00 -3.39 3.08
CA PHE A 133 14.13 -2.63 2.54
C PHE A 133 15.33 -3.55 2.38
N ARG A 134 16.09 -3.39 1.31
CA ARG A 134 17.34 -4.12 1.12
C ARG A 134 18.30 -3.90 2.29
N ASP A 135 18.33 -2.68 2.84
CA ASP A 135 19.13 -2.34 4.02
C ASP A 135 18.65 -3.06 5.30
N ASP A 136 17.36 -3.25 5.50
CA ASP A 136 16.81 -3.94 6.67
C ASP A 136 17.13 -5.44 6.64
N VAL A 137 17.29 -6.03 5.46
CA VAL A 137 17.84 -7.38 5.32
C VAL A 137 19.31 -7.42 5.78
N GLN A 138 20.00 -6.28 5.85
CA GLN A 138 21.38 -6.12 6.33
C GLN A 138 21.50 -5.87 7.83
N MET A 139 20.47 -5.39 8.51
CA MET A 139 20.57 -4.80 9.86
C MET A 139 20.95 -5.78 10.98
N ASP A 140 20.97 -7.09 10.73
CA ASP A 140 21.43 -8.07 11.72
C ASP A 140 22.95 -8.27 11.77
N ILE A 141 23.71 -7.48 11.01
CA ILE A 141 25.17 -7.53 11.04
C ILE A 141 25.69 -6.28 11.75
N SER A 142 25.81 -6.37 13.07
CA SER A 142 26.58 -5.42 13.86
C SER A 142 27.98 -5.27 13.27
N ASN A 143 28.35 -4.04 12.91
CA ASN A 143 29.71 -3.54 12.69
C ASN A 143 30.45 -3.84 11.40
N THR A 144 29.85 -4.03 10.25
CA THR A 144 30.60 -3.97 9.00
C THR A 144 30.12 -2.84 8.10
N LYS A 145 31.08 -2.07 7.60
CA LYS A 145 30.96 -0.94 6.67
C LYS A 145 29.71 -1.06 5.81
N LYS A 146 28.81 -0.09 5.98
CA LYS A 146 27.65 0.13 5.10
C LYS A 146 28.12 0.03 3.65
N LEU A 147 27.83 -1.06 2.99
CA LEU A 147 27.73 -1.07 1.56
C LEU A 147 26.58 -0.11 1.25
N ASN A 148 26.87 0.95 0.51
CA ASN A 148 25.90 1.94 0.08
C ASN A 148 24.93 1.30 -0.94
N LEU A 149 24.07 0.43 -0.47
CA LEU A 149 22.79 0.13 -1.12
C LEU A 149 21.81 1.21 -0.62
N SER A 150 22.21 2.46 -0.76
CA SER A 150 21.47 3.62 -0.29
C SER A 150 20.37 3.92 -1.30
N GLY A 151 19.17 3.43 -1.01
CA GLY A 151 18.00 3.79 -1.76
C GLY A 151 16.74 3.38 -1.00
N PRO A 152 15.58 3.95 -1.35
CA PRO A 152 14.28 3.55 -0.83
C PRO A 152 13.84 2.18 -1.36
N GLU A 153 14.76 1.41 -1.94
CA GLU A 153 14.47 0.19 -2.66
C GLU A 153 14.06 -0.95 -1.72
N LYS A 154 12.89 -1.49 -1.96
CA LYS A 154 12.32 -2.65 -1.26
C LYS A 154 12.26 -3.86 -2.17
N GLN A 155 12.38 -5.04 -1.58
CA GLN A 155 12.18 -6.32 -2.26
C GLN A 155 11.12 -7.16 -1.57
N LEU A 156 10.46 -8.00 -2.34
CA LEU A 156 9.49 -9.01 -1.89
C LEU A 156 9.77 -10.33 -2.57
N LEU A 157 9.83 -11.40 -1.80
CA LEU A 157 9.84 -12.78 -2.32
C LEU A 157 8.39 -13.25 -2.52
N LEU A 158 8.10 -13.77 -3.71
CA LEU A 158 6.79 -14.33 -4.08
C LEU A 158 6.70 -15.80 -3.63
N ASP A 159 6.44 -15.99 -2.35
CA ASP A 159 6.31 -17.29 -1.70
C ASP A 159 4.96 -17.46 -1.00
N VAL A 160 4.84 -18.53 -0.23
CA VAL A 160 3.65 -18.84 0.58
C VAL A 160 3.36 -17.75 1.61
N GLU A 161 4.40 -17.08 2.11
CA GLU A 161 4.23 -16.02 3.11
C GLU A 161 3.58 -14.77 2.48
N PHE A 162 3.93 -14.41 1.25
CA PHE A 162 3.22 -13.36 0.51
C PHE A 162 1.72 -13.68 0.39
N ILE A 163 1.39 -14.91 -0.02
CA ILE A 163 0.01 -15.36 -0.19
C ILE A 163 -0.75 -15.28 1.14
N ARG A 164 -0.13 -15.73 2.24
CA ARG A 164 -0.69 -15.65 3.58
C ARG A 164 -0.96 -14.21 4.01
N ARG A 165 0.01 -13.32 3.81
CA ARG A 165 -0.11 -11.90 4.15
C ARG A 165 -1.17 -11.19 3.31
N ALA A 166 -1.19 -11.43 2.00
CA ALA A 166 -2.19 -10.88 1.10
C ALA A 166 -3.62 -11.28 1.54
N ASN A 167 -3.84 -12.57 1.83
CA ASN A 167 -5.12 -13.03 2.34
C ASN A 167 -5.51 -12.36 3.65
N LEU A 168 -4.59 -12.28 4.61
CA LEU A 168 -4.83 -11.63 5.91
C LEU A 168 -5.21 -10.15 5.74
N GLN A 169 -4.54 -9.43 4.84
CA GLN A 169 -4.84 -8.02 4.57
C GLN A 169 -6.22 -7.85 3.93
N LEU A 170 -6.57 -8.70 2.95
CA LEU A 170 -7.89 -8.69 2.32
C LEU A 170 -8.98 -8.97 3.34
N ASP A 171 -8.82 -10.00 4.17
CA ASP A 171 -9.79 -10.36 5.20
C ASP A 171 -9.95 -9.26 6.25
N THR A 172 -8.85 -8.71 6.74
CA THR A 172 -8.88 -7.63 7.74
C THR A 172 -9.57 -6.37 7.21
N LYS A 173 -9.36 -6.04 5.95
CA LYS A 173 -9.85 -4.78 5.39
C LYS A 173 -11.24 -4.89 4.77
N PHE A 174 -11.59 -6.05 4.21
CA PHE A 174 -12.81 -6.21 3.40
C PHE A 174 -13.80 -7.26 3.94
N SER A 175 -13.41 -8.23 4.82
CA SER A 175 -14.33 -9.23 5.38
C SER A 175 -15.23 -8.70 6.50
N GLY A 176 -14.98 -7.51 6.99
CA GLY A 176 -15.80 -6.87 8.02
C GLY A 176 -16.68 -5.77 7.44
N ASN A 177 -17.87 -6.09 6.99
CA ASN A 177 -18.95 -5.17 6.60
C ASN A 177 -19.05 -4.78 5.13
N GLY A 178 -20.00 -5.39 4.46
CA GLY A 178 -20.80 -4.67 3.46
C GLY A 178 -21.20 -3.30 4.04
N GLY A 179 -20.55 -2.23 3.57
CA GLY A 179 -21.10 -0.91 3.53
C GLY A 179 -21.51 -0.21 4.81
N LYS A 180 -20.61 0.05 5.75
CA LYS A 180 -20.78 1.27 6.55
C LYS A 180 -19.78 2.33 6.09
N ARG A 181 -20.11 3.01 4.99
CA ARG A 181 -19.61 4.37 4.70
C ARG A 181 -19.79 5.19 5.97
N LYS A 182 -18.79 5.23 6.85
CA LYS A 182 -18.69 6.25 7.89
C LYS A 182 -18.39 7.56 7.18
N THR A 183 -19.45 8.15 6.62
CA THR A 183 -19.39 9.40 5.91
C THR A 183 -18.63 10.44 6.76
N ARG A 184 -17.65 11.05 6.16
CA ARG A 184 -16.81 12.16 6.66
C ARG A 184 -17.64 13.32 7.28
N LYS A 185 -18.97 13.32 7.11
CA LYS A 185 -19.93 14.29 7.68
C LYS A 185 -19.94 14.33 9.21
N ARG A 186 -19.69 13.22 9.93
CA ARG A 186 -19.74 13.22 11.41
C ARG A 186 -18.55 13.91 12.10
N ARG A 187 -17.38 14.00 11.45
CA ARG A 187 -16.23 14.70 12.05
C ARG A 187 -16.33 16.22 11.98
N LYS A 188 -16.95 16.78 10.93
CA LYS A 188 -17.19 18.26 10.85
C LYS A 188 -18.23 18.75 11.87
N SER A 189 -19.26 17.97 12.18
CA SER A 189 -20.31 18.36 13.14
C SER A 189 -19.80 18.37 14.60
N ARG A 190 -18.85 17.51 14.97
CA ARG A 190 -18.27 17.54 16.33
C ARG A 190 -17.30 18.71 16.56
N LYS A 191 -16.53 19.12 15.54
CA LYS A 191 -15.66 20.32 15.66
C LYS A 191 -16.49 21.61 15.72
N SER A 192 -17.59 21.74 14.97
CA SER A 192 -18.46 22.93 15.02
C SER A 192 -19.22 23.05 16.32
N ARG A 193 -19.63 21.95 16.97
CA ARG A 193 -20.27 21.99 18.31
C ARG A 193 -19.32 22.42 19.43
N LYS A 194 -18.02 21.99 19.37
CA LYS A 194 -17.01 22.40 20.37
C LYS A 194 -16.67 23.91 20.28
N THR A 195 -16.58 24.46 19.07
CA THR A 195 -16.32 25.89 18.84
C THR A 195 -17.55 26.77 19.24
N ARG A 196 -18.75 26.26 19.01
CA ARG A 196 -19.99 26.99 19.42
C ARG A 196 -20.15 27.05 20.94
N LYS A 197 -19.82 26.00 21.70
CA LYS A 197 -19.80 26.01 23.17
C LYS A 197 -18.74 26.97 23.75
N ARG A 198 -17.53 27.02 23.15
CA ARG A 198 -16.47 27.97 23.59
C ARG A 198 -16.83 29.43 23.32
N ARG A 199 -17.56 29.74 22.23
CA ARG A 199 -18.03 31.11 21.95
C ARG A 199 -19.12 31.56 22.92
N LYS A 200 -20.04 30.68 23.34
CA LYS A 200 -21.09 31.02 24.34
C LYS A 200 -20.49 31.28 25.72
N SER A 201 -19.50 30.54 26.18
CA SER A 201 -18.86 30.76 27.48
C SER A 201 -17.98 32.01 27.52
N ARG A 202 -17.42 32.48 26.39
CA ARG A 202 -16.71 33.76 26.31
C ARG A 202 -17.63 34.97 26.31
N LYS A 203 -18.82 34.88 25.72
CA LYS A 203 -19.83 35.98 25.77
C LYS A 203 -20.39 36.17 27.19
N SER A 204 -20.65 35.11 27.94
CA SER A 204 -21.15 35.23 29.34
C SER A 204 -20.11 35.81 30.30
N ARG A 205 -18.80 35.60 30.07
CA ARG A 205 -17.72 36.21 30.87
C ARG A 205 -17.51 37.69 30.56
N LYS A 206 -17.73 38.16 29.33
CA LYS A 206 -17.64 39.60 29.00
C LYS A 206 -18.79 40.40 29.65
N ASN A 207 -20.01 39.88 29.68
CA ASN A 207 -21.16 40.57 30.28
C ASN A 207 -21.10 40.63 31.82
N ARG A 208 -20.30 39.77 32.48
CA ARG A 208 -20.09 39.88 33.94
C ARG A 208 -19.07 40.96 34.35
N LYS A 209 -18.12 41.31 33.43
CA LYS A 209 -17.12 42.35 33.70
C LYS A 209 -17.67 43.77 33.49
N SER A 210 -18.69 43.96 32.65
CA SER A 210 -19.30 45.28 32.40
C SER A 210 -20.37 45.70 33.45
N LYS A 211 -20.70 44.84 34.43
CA LYS A 211 -21.65 45.16 35.53
C LYS A 211 -20.96 45.45 36.87
N LYS A 212 -19.62 45.61 36.88
CA LYS A 212 -18.83 45.89 38.08
C LYS A 212 -18.04 47.21 37.98
N ASN A 213 -18.46 48.15 37.12
CA ASN A 213 -18.01 49.56 37.13
C ASN A 213 -19.24 50.45 37.27
#